data_db1cfcf7973b7a5a8d1f0a0e8e206238
#
_entry.id   db1cfcf7973b7a5a8d1f0a0e8e206238
#
_cell.length_a   1.000
_cell.length_b   1.000
_cell.length_c   1.000
_cell.angle_alpha   90.00
_cell.angle_beta   90.00
_cell.angle_gamma   90.00
#
_symmetry.space_group_name_H-M   'P 1'
#
loop_
_entity.id
_entity.type
_entity.pdbx_description
1 polymer ?
#
loop_
_entity_poly.entity_id
_entity_poly.type
_entity_poly.pdbx_seq_one_letter_code
_entity_poly.pdbx_strand_id
1 'polypeptide(L)'
;FPSLWRIQFLSGRNTRAADSAERLSLRNGETMSENLFGLTVAADKGLDDLQCQRLLSENRRYQEVMLQYRCALKALESRLEILNEEFSLQHDRNPIESMKSRLKSPSSIMNKMQKRGLSLDFPTMQANIMDVAGVRVICSFEEDVFFLAKCLKDQSDIEIITEKDYISHPKPNGYRSLHL
;
A
#
# COMPACT_ATOMS: atom_id res chain seq x y z
N PHE A 1 -3.56 4.83 -15.86
CA PHE A 1 -2.91 4.12 -14.74
C PHE A 1 -3.91 3.97 -13.62
N PRO A 2 -4.06 2.81 -12.98
CA PRO A 2 -4.98 2.68 -11.87
C PRO A 2 -4.46 3.49 -10.69
N SER A 3 -5.23 4.49 -10.26
CA SER A 3 -4.96 5.40 -9.14
C SER A 3 -5.24 4.71 -7.80
N LEU A 4 -4.37 3.78 -7.37
CA LEU A 4 -4.64 2.92 -6.21
C LEU A 4 -3.52 2.95 -5.16
N TRP A 5 -3.10 4.18 -4.82
CA TRP A 5 -2.00 4.40 -3.87
C TRP A 5 -2.50 4.90 -2.53
N ARG A 6 -1.86 4.49 -1.47
CA ARG A 6 -2.04 5.08 -0.17
C ARG A 6 -0.71 5.50 0.42
N ILE A 7 -0.53 6.79 0.67
CA ILE A 7 0.57 7.32 1.45
C ILE A 7 0.05 7.63 2.85
N GLN A 8 0.80 7.22 3.86
CA GLN A 8 0.50 7.49 5.25
C GLN A 8 1.71 8.15 5.91
N PHE A 9 1.53 9.38 6.36
CA PHE A 9 2.52 10.10 7.13
C PHE A 9 2.20 10.04 8.62
N LEU A 10 3.21 9.79 9.44
CA LEU A 10 3.13 9.73 10.89
C LEU A 10 4.19 10.65 11.49
N SER A 11 3.87 11.34 12.57
CA SER A 11 4.86 12.02 13.39
C SER A 11 5.46 11.04 14.42
N GLY A 12 6.78 11.11 14.63
CA GLY A 12 7.54 10.15 15.47
C GLY A 12 7.09 10.05 16.93
N ARG A 13 6.34 11.05 17.43
CA ARG A 13 5.82 11.03 18.81
C ARG A 13 4.71 9.99 19.06
N ASN A 14 4.20 9.32 18.02
CA ASN A 14 3.02 8.45 18.11
C ASN A 14 3.25 7.01 17.63
N THR A 15 4.51 6.56 17.52
CA THR A 15 4.85 5.23 16.96
C THR A 15 4.46 4.06 17.86
N ARG A 16 4.27 4.26 19.18
CA ARG A 16 3.98 3.16 20.12
C ARG A 16 2.61 2.49 19.91
N ALA A 17 1.61 3.20 19.42
CA ALA A 17 0.28 2.64 19.19
C ALA A 17 0.15 1.89 17.84
N ALA A 18 0.97 2.25 16.85
CA ALA A 18 0.96 1.60 15.54
C ALA A 18 1.68 0.24 15.54
N ASP A 19 2.73 0.10 16.35
CA ASP A 19 3.56 -1.11 16.45
C ASP A 19 2.84 -2.30 17.12
N SER A 20 1.91 -2.03 18.02
CA SER A 20 1.16 -3.09 18.72
C SER A 20 0.14 -3.81 17.84
N ALA A 21 -0.41 -3.13 16.85
CA ALA A 21 -1.36 -3.75 15.90
C ALA A 21 -0.63 -4.59 14.83
N GLU A 22 0.63 -4.26 14.53
CA GLU A 22 1.44 -4.98 13.53
C GLU A 22 2.07 -6.26 14.09
N ARG A 23 2.42 -6.29 15.39
CA ARG A 23 2.98 -7.47 16.05
C ARG A 23 2.00 -8.64 16.22
N LEU A 24 0.70 -8.39 16.22
CA LEU A 24 -0.35 -9.41 16.23
C LEU A 24 -0.56 -10.09 14.87
N SER A 25 -0.11 -9.46 13.78
CA SER A 25 -0.23 -10.01 12.41
C SER A 25 0.92 -10.94 12.02
N LEU A 26 2.05 -10.93 12.75
CA LEU A 26 3.27 -11.66 12.37
C LEU A 26 3.42 -13.04 13.04
N ARG A 27 2.45 -13.51 13.83
CA ARG A 27 2.57 -14.75 14.61
C ARG A 27 2.01 -16.02 13.98
N ASN A 28 1.45 -15.96 12.78
CA ASN A 28 1.04 -17.17 12.07
C ASN A 28 1.99 -17.41 10.88
N GLY A 29 3.13 -18.05 11.19
CA GLY A 29 4.03 -18.64 10.21
C GLY A 29 3.37 -19.88 9.61
N GLU A 30 2.71 -19.73 8.50
CA GLU A 30 2.41 -20.83 7.59
C GLU A 30 3.09 -20.53 6.26
N THR A 31 4.13 -21.31 6.01
CA THR A 31 4.71 -21.50 4.67
C THR A 31 3.67 -22.17 3.81
N MET A 32 2.83 -21.40 3.14
CA MET A 32 1.99 -21.88 2.06
C MET A 32 2.49 -21.29 0.75
N SER A 33 2.87 -22.19 -0.13
CA SER A 33 3.11 -21.99 -1.54
C SER A 33 2.12 -20.98 -2.13
N GLU A 34 2.65 -19.94 -2.80
CA GLU A 34 1.93 -18.86 -3.41
C GLU A 34 0.96 -19.36 -4.50
N ASN A 35 -0.26 -19.69 -4.11
CA ASN A 35 -1.34 -19.90 -5.06
C ASN A 35 -2.26 -18.68 -5.06
N LEU A 36 -2.09 -17.89 -6.09
CA LEU A 36 -2.89 -16.73 -6.39
C LEU A 36 -4.35 -17.17 -6.67
N PHE A 37 -5.32 -16.55 -6.00
CA PHE A 37 -6.76 -16.77 -6.20
C PHE A 37 -7.27 -18.22 -6.01
N GLY A 38 -6.69 -18.99 -5.06
CA GLY A 38 -7.24 -20.32 -4.73
C GLY A 38 -7.11 -21.36 -5.83
N LEU A 39 -6.31 -21.10 -6.84
CA LEU A 39 -5.98 -22.04 -7.90
C LEU A 39 -4.88 -22.98 -7.41
N THR A 40 -5.25 -23.88 -6.52
CA THR A 40 -4.62 -25.20 -6.54
C THR A 40 -5.08 -25.79 -7.85
N VAL A 41 -4.24 -25.74 -8.88
CA VAL A 41 -4.38 -26.66 -10.01
C VAL A 41 -4.12 -28.03 -9.41
N ALA A 42 -5.15 -28.62 -8.84
CA ALA A 42 -5.18 -30.06 -8.65
C ALA A 42 -5.11 -30.61 -10.08
N ALA A 43 -3.95 -31.11 -10.42
CA ALA A 43 -3.67 -31.72 -11.72
C ALA A 43 -4.59 -32.92 -12.07
N ASP A 44 -5.66 -33.10 -11.34
CA ASP A 44 -6.51 -34.30 -11.38
C ASP A 44 -8.02 -34.03 -11.57
N LYS A 45 -8.43 -32.81 -11.96
CA LYS A 45 -9.79 -32.56 -12.45
C LYS A 45 -9.70 -31.91 -13.80
N GLY A 46 -10.01 -32.66 -14.85
CA GLY A 46 -9.97 -32.23 -16.25
C GLY A 46 -10.66 -30.88 -16.49
N LEU A 47 -9.88 -29.83 -16.30
CA LEU A 47 -10.22 -28.49 -16.78
C LEU A 47 -10.17 -28.55 -18.30
N ASP A 48 -11.20 -28.07 -18.96
CA ASP A 48 -11.14 -27.92 -20.41
C ASP A 48 -10.07 -26.85 -20.79
N ASP A 49 -9.58 -26.92 -22.02
CA ASP A 49 -8.56 -25.98 -22.51
C ASP A 49 -8.98 -24.51 -22.36
N LEU A 50 -10.28 -24.23 -22.46
CA LEU A 50 -10.82 -22.87 -22.33
C LEU A 50 -10.78 -22.36 -20.88
N GLN A 51 -11.03 -23.24 -19.92
CA GLN A 51 -10.91 -22.91 -18.49
C GLN A 51 -9.44 -22.66 -18.12
N CYS A 52 -8.52 -23.51 -18.59
CA CYS A 52 -7.08 -23.30 -18.40
C CYS A 52 -6.62 -21.97 -18.99
N GLN A 53 -7.04 -21.62 -20.20
CA GLN A 53 -6.68 -20.35 -20.84
C GLN A 53 -7.22 -19.15 -20.07
N ARG A 54 -8.44 -19.18 -19.57
CA ARG A 54 -9.01 -18.11 -18.73
C ARG A 54 -8.20 -17.92 -17.45
N LEU A 55 -7.91 -18.99 -16.72
CA LEU A 55 -7.12 -18.94 -15.49
C LEU A 55 -5.72 -18.39 -15.72
N LEU A 56 -5.05 -18.81 -16.78
CA LEU A 56 -3.72 -18.30 -17.14
C LEU A 56 -3.76 -16.82 -17.53
N SER A 57 -4.78 -16.39 -18.26
CA SER A 57 -4.93 -14.98 -18.64
C SER A 57 -5.25 -14.09 -17.44
N GLU A 58 -6.08 -14.53 -16.51
CA GLU A 58 -6.36 -13.80 -15.26
C GLU A 58 -5.13 -13.70 -14.36
N ASN A 59 -4.36 -14.78 -14.22
CA ASN A 59 -3.11 -14.77 -13.46
C ASN A 59 -2.09 -13.83 -14.10
N ARG A 60 -1.90 -13.87 -15.39
CA ARG A 60 -0.98 -12.98 -16.12
C ARG A 60 -1.37 -11.51 -15.92
N ARG A 61 -2.66 -11.17 -16.10
CA ARG A 61 -3.17 -9.81 -15.91
C ARG A 61 -2.96 -9.32 -14.48
N TYR A 62 -3.18 -10.17 -13.49
CA TYR A 62 -2.88 -9.87 -12.11
C TYR A 62 -1.40 -9.57 -11.90
N GLN A 63 -0.50 -10.40 -12.43
CA GLN A 63 0.95 -10.20 -12.32
C GLN A 63 1.41 -8.89 -12.97
N GLU A 64 0.86 -8.56 -14.14
CA GLU A 64 1.15 -7.30 -14.84
C GLU A 64 0.76 -6.09 -13.97
N VAL A 65 -0.41 -6.10 -13.38
CA VAL A 65 -0.88 -5.02 -12.50
C VAL A 65 -0.07 -4.95 -11.21
N MET A 66 0.27 -6.08 -10.60
CA MET A 66 1.11 -6.11 -9.40
C MET A 66 2.54 -5.63 -9.68
N LEU A 67 3.04 -5.85 -10.90
CA LEU A 67 4.31 -5.27 -11.35
C LEU A 67 4.21 -3.73 -11.44
N GLN A 68 3.12 -3.20 -12.01
CA GLN A 68 2.90 -1.74 -12.06
C GLN A 68 2.88 -1.12 -10.65
N TYR A 69 2.20 -1.75 -9.68
CA TYR A 69 2.21 -1.29 -8.29
C TYR A 69 3.61 -1.30 -7.69
N ARG A 70 4.42 -2.36 -7.93
CA ARG A 70 5.81 -2.40 -7.45
C ARG A 70 6.67 -1.30 -8.07
N CYS A 71 6.56 -1.09 -9.37
CA CYS A 71 7.32 -0.04 -10.07
C CYS A 71 6.98 1.34 -9.53
N ALA A 72 5.70 1.61 -9.33
CA ALA A 72 5.25 2.87 -8.83
C ALA A 72 5.62 3.06 -7.34
N LEU A 73 5.61 2.02 -6.47
CA LEU A 73 6.17 2.10 -5.10
C LEU A 73 7.62 2.55 -5.13
N LYS A 74 8.46 1.93 -5.97
CA LYS A 74 9.86 2.31 -6.12
C LYS A 74 10.04 3.76 -6.59
N ALA A 75 9.22 4.21 -7.55
CA ALA A 75 9.26 5.58 -8.00
C ALA A 75 8.91 6.57 -6.88
N LEU A 76 7.90 6.27 -6.06
CA LEU A 76 7.51 7.09 -4.92
C LEU A 76 8.56 7.09 -3.80
N GLU A 77 9.15 5.93 -3.49
CA GLU A 77 10.25 5.81 -2.53
C GLU A 77 11.42 6.69 -2.94
N SER A 78 11.88 6.57 -4.20
CA SER A 78 12.99 7.38 -4.72
C SER A 78 12.69 8.88 -4.67
N ARG A 79 11.46 9.30 -4.92
CA ARG A 79 11.06 10.72 -4.78
C ARG A 79 11.14 11.21 -3.34
N LEU A 80 10.63 10.41 -2.41
CA LEU A 80 10.70 10.75 -0.99
C LEU A 80 12.15 10.80 -0.48
N GLU A 81 13.01 9.90 -0.97
CA GLU A 81 14.46 9.92 -0.68
C GLU A 81 15.10 11.20 -1.20
N ILE A 82 14.83 11.60 -2.45
CA ILE A 82 15.33 12.86 -3.03
C ILE A 82 14.86 14.07 -2.21
N LEU A 83 13.57 14.14 -1.87
CA LEU A 83 13.03 15.22 -1.04
C LEU A 83 13.69 15.27 0.35
N ASN A 84 14.00 14.09 0.93
CA ASN A 84 14.70 14.00 2.21
C ASN A 84 16.13 14.53 2.12
N GLU A 85 16.86 14.24 1.04
CA GLU A 85 18.21 14.73 0.79
C GLU A 85 18.21 16.25 0.54
N GLU A 86 17.30 16.74 -0.30
CA GLU A 86 17.17 18.18 -0.58
C GLU A 86 16.85 18.99 0.69
N PHE A 87 15.94 18.49 1.52
CA PHE A 87 15.58 19.12 2.79
C PHE A 87 16.78 19.12 3.77
N SER A 88 17.47 17.98 3.86
CA SER A 88 18.65 17.85 4.72
C SER A 88 19.74 18.88 4.39
N LEU A 89 19.95 19.13 3.09
CA LEU A 89 20.93 20.12 2.63
C LEU A 89 20.55 21.55 3.06
N GLN A 90 19.26 21.87 3.12
CA GLN A 90 18.77 23.21 3.46
C GLN A 90 18.63 23.45 4.97
N HIS A 91 18.38 22.42 5.77
CA HIS A 91 17.96 22.55 7.17
C HIS A 91 18.87 21.80 8.16
N ASP A 92 19.96 21.20 7.68
CA ASP A 92 20.92 20.42 8.49
C ASP A 92 20.26 19.30 9.34
N ARG A 93 19.15 18.77 8.85
CA ARG A 93 18.40 17.65 9.44
C ARG A 93 17.55 16.91 8.41
N ASN A 94 17.26 15.66 8.68
CA ASN A 94 16.37 14.84 7.87
C ASN A 94 14.91 14.98 8.35
N PRO A 95 13.95 15.29 7.47
CA PRO A 95 12.54 15.29 7.80
C PRO A 95 11.99 13.87 7.96
N ILE A 96 12.54 12.89 7.23
CA ILE A 96 12.10 11.49 7.27
C ILE A 96 12.98 10.71 8.26
N GLU A 97 12.35 10.20 9.32
CA GLU A 97 12.99 9.29 10.28
C GLU A 97 13.04 7.86 9.74
N SER A 98 11.95 7.39 9.15
CA SER A 98 11.89 6.08 8.50
C SER A 98 10.78 6.01 7.45
N MET A 99 10.99 5.13 6.47
CA MET A 99 10.04 4.85 5.42
C MET A 99 9.87 3.34 5.24
N LYS A 100 8.62 2.89 5.11
CA LYS A 100 8.28 1.48 4.82
C LYS A 100 7.25 1.42 3.72
N SER A 101 7.56 0.70 2.65
CA SER A 101 6.59 0.36 1.62
C SER A 101 5.95 -0.99 1.89
N ARG A 102 4.75 -1.15 1.39
CA ARG A 102 4.00 -2.39 1.49
C ARG A 102 3.18 -2.62 0.24
N LEU A 103 3.34 -3.80 -0.32
CA LEU A 103 2.41 -4.38 -1.29
C LEU A 103 1.55 -5.42 -0.57
N LYS A 104 0.23 -5.30 -0.67
CA LYS A 104 -0.69 -6.21 0.00
C LYS A 104 -0.60 -7.59 -0.62
N SER A 105 -0.48 -8.62 0.23
CA SER A 105 -0.45 -10.02 -0.24
C SER A 105 -1.78 -10.43 -0.87
N PRO A 106 -1.78 -11.39 -1.80
CA PRO A 106 -2.99 -11.93 -2.41
C PRO A 106 -4.02 -12.39 -1.37
N SER A 107 -3.58 -13.10 -0.34
CA SER A 107 -4.45 -13.55 0.76
C SER A 107 -5.10 -12.38 1.52
N SER A 108 -4.36 -11.30 1.77
CA SER A 108 -4.89 -10.10 2.41
C SER A 108 -5.89 -9.35 1.52
N ILE A 109 -5.71 -9.36 0.20
CA ILE A 109 -6.67 -8.82 -0.77
C ILE A 109 -7.95 -9.64 -0.74
N MET A 110 -7.85 -10.97 -0.88
CA MET A 110 -9.00 -11.88 -0.87
C MET A 110 -9.80 -11.77 0.43
N ASN A 111 -9.14 -11.80 1.58
CA ASN A 111 -9.78 -11.64 2.88
C ASN A 111 -10.55 -10.31 3.00
N LYS A 112 -10.01 -9.24 2.43
CA LYS A 112 -10.68 -7.94 2.42
C LYS A 112 -11.89 -7.93 1.50
N MET A 113 -11.79 -8.56 0.33
CA MET A 113 -12.92 -8.71 -0.61
C MET A 113 -14.04 -9.52 0.01
N GLN A 114 -13.73 -10.67 0.62
CA GLN A 114 -14.69 -11.52 1.32
C GLN A 114 -15.41 -10.76 2.45
N LYS A 115 -14.66 -10.04 3.32
CA LYS A 115 -15.25 -9.23 4.39
C LYS A 115 -16.18 -8.13 3.90
N ARG A 116 -16.04 -7.70 2.64
CA ARG A 116 -16.91 -6.71 1.99
C ARG A 116 -18.03 -7.33 1.16
N GLY A 117 -18.12 -8.67 1.11
CA GLY A 117 -19.11 -9.38 0.30
C GLY A 117 -18.90 -9.21 -1.21
N LEU A 118 -17.65 -8.94 -1.63
CA LEU A 118 -17.29 -8.73 -3.04
C LEU A 118 -16.96 -10.08 -3.71
N SER A 119 -17.25 -10.19 -5.01
CA SER A 119 -16.82 -11.33 -5.81
C SER A 119 -15.31 -11.38 -5.94
N LEU A 120 -14.73 -12.60 -5.89
CA LEU A 120 -13.28 -12.82 -5.88
C LEU A 120 -12.73 -12.89 -7.31
N ASP A 121 -12.96 -11.85 -8.10
CA ASP A 121 -12.45 -11.70 -9.45
C ASP A 121 -11.57 -10.44 -9.57
N PHE A 122 -10.74 -10.43 -10.59
CA PHE A 122 -9.77 -9.35 -10.79
C PHE A 122 -10.42 -7.97 -11.08
N PRO A 123 -11.47 -7.85 -11.93
CA PRO A 123 -12.14 -6.57 -12.16
C PRO A 123 -12.75 -5.99 -10.88
N THR A 124 -13.38 -6.81 -10.08
CA THR A 124 -13.99 -6.39 -8.78
C THR A 124 -12.90 -5.96 -7.79
N MET A 125 -11.77 -6.68 -7.73
CA MET A 125 -10.62 -6.28 -6.93
C MET A 125 -10.13 -4.88 -7.35
N GLN A 126 -9.89 -4.69 -8.63
CA GLN A 126 -9.35 -3.44 -9.17
C GLN A 126 -10.27 -2.24 -8.91
N ALA A 127 -11.59 -2.44 -8.98
CA ALA A 127 -12.58 -1.39 -8.75
C ALA A 127 -12.76 -1.02 -7.27
N ASN A 128 -12.51 -1.96 -6.33
CA ASN A 128 -12.96 -1.81 -4.93
C ASN A 128 -11.82 -1.78 -3.90
N ILE A 129 -10.63 -2.29 -4.24
CA ILE A 129 -9.50 -2.37 -3.30
C ILE A 129 -8.47 -1.27 -3.61
N MET A 130 -8.61 -0.11 -2.94
CA MET A 130 -7.79 1.08 -3.17
C MET A 130 -6.47 1.11 -2.38
N ASP A 131 -6.18 0.09 -1.58
CA ASP A 131 -5.00 0.02 -0.71
C ASP A 131 -4.12 -1.20 -1.00
N VAL A 132 -3.96 -1.52 -2.29
CA VAL A 132 -3.10 -2.62 -2.76
C VAL A 132 -1.63 -2.30 -2.49
N ALA A 133 -1.23 -1.08 -2.75
CA ALA A 133 0.10 -0.57 -2.49
C ALA A 133 0.06 0.61 -1.52
N GLY A 134 1.08 0.77 -0.71
CA GLY A 134 1.15 1.90 0.21
C GLY A 134 2.55 2.15 0.72
N VAL A 135 2.83 3.41 1.05
CA VAL A 135 4.06 3.84 1.73
C VAL A 135 3.67 4.46 3.06
N ARG A 136 4.39 4.08 4.09
CA ARG A 136 4.33 4.71 5.42
C ARG A 136 5.61 5.50 5.63
N VAL A 137 5.46 6.78 5.89
CA VAL A 137 6.56 7.69 6.19
C VAL A 137 6.42 8.16 7.62
N ILE A 138 7.48 8.05 8.40
CA ILE A 138 7.55 8.58 9.77
C ILE A 138 8.46 9.80 9.71
N CYS A 139 7.93 10.93 10.15
CA CYS A 139 8.65 12.20 10.20
C CYS A 139 8.98 12.56 11.65
N SER A 140 10.09 13.29 11.83
CA SER A 140 10.52 13.75 13.15
C SER A 140 9.56 14.78 13.77
N PHE A 141 8.97 15.65 12.93
CA PHE A 141 8.04 16.70 13.35
C PHE A 141 6.76 16.68 12.52
N GLU A 142 5.68 17.24 13.08
CA GLU A 142 4.39 17.35 12.36
C GLU A 142 4.47 18.27 11.15
N GLU A 143 5.27 19.33 11.22
CA GLU A 143 5.52 20.28 10.13
C GLU A 143 6.16 19.60 8.92
N ASP A 144 7.06 18.65 9.16
CA ASP A 144 7.69 17.88 8.08
C ASP A 144 6.69 17.00 7.33
N VAL A 145 5.68 16.49 8.02
CA VAL A 145 4.59 15.74 7.38
C VAL A 145 3.86 16.59 6.36
N PHE A 146 3.47 17.82 6.75
CA PHE A 146 2.75 18.73 5.85
C PHE A 146 3.65 19.25 4.73
N PHE A 147 4.93 19.49 5.02
CA PHE A 147 5.91 19.89 4.01
C PHE A 147 6.06 18.82 2.93
N LEU A 148 6.36 17.57 3.31
CA LEU A 148 6.52 16.47 2.36
C LEU A 148 5.24 16.20 1.57
N ALA A 149 4.08 16.25 2.24
CA ALA A 149 2.78 16.11 1.59
C ALA A 149 2.55 17.20 0.54
N LYS A 150 2.91 18.45 0.85
CA LYS A 150 2.84 19.55 -0.11
C LYS A 150 3.78 19.32 -1.29
N CYS A 151 5.04 18.97 -1.06
CA CYS A 151 6.00 18.68 -2.13
C CYS A 151 5.50 17.57 -3.08
N LEU A 152 4.82 16.56 -2.56
CA LEU A 152 4.21 15.51 -3.40
C LEU A 152 3.00 16.02 -4.18
N LYS A 153 2.15 16.85 -3.56
CA LYS A 153 0.97 17.44 -4.24
C LYS A 153 1.35 18.38 -5.37
N ASP A 154 2.48 19.07 -5.21
CA ASP A 154 2.97 20.05 -6.20
C ASP A 154 3.60 19.37 -7.44
N GLN A 155 3.76 18.02 -7.43
CA GLN A 155 4.27 17.29 -8.59
C GLN A 155 3.19 17.08 -9.64
N SER A 156 3.47 17.43 -10.89
CA SER A 156 2.51 17.42 -12.00
C SER A 156 2.00 16.03 -12.41
N ASP A 157 2.68 14.97 -11.99
CA ASP A 157 2.35 13.56 -12.29
C ASP A 157 1.73 12.82 -11.09
N ILE A 158 1.42 13.54 -9.99
CA ILE A 158 0.72 13.02 -8.82
C ILE A 158 -0.64 13.71 -8.71
N GLU A 159 -1.70 12.90 -8.71
CA GLU A 159 -3.06 13.34 -8.45
C GLU A 159 -3.54 12.82 -7.09
N ILE A 160 -3.97 13.73 -6.21
CA ILE A 160 -4.51 13.36 -4.90
C ILE A 160 -6.01 13.13 -5.02
N ILE A 161 -6.43 11.87 -4.89
CA ILE A 161 -7.84 11.50 -4.95
C ILE A 161 -8.54 11.77 -3.62
N THR A 162 -7.84 11.53 -2.51
CA THR A 162 -8.42 11.68 -1.16
C THR A 162 -7.34 12.11 -0.18
N GLU A 163 -7.65 13.08 0.66
CA GLU A 163 -6.81 13.49 1.77
C GLU A 163 -7.59 13.35 3.09
N LYS A 164 -6.96 12.77 4.13
CA LYS A 164 -7.53 12.66 5.47
C LYS A 164 -6.51 13.11 6.50
N ASP A 165 -6.74 14.26 7.08
CA ASP A 165 -5.90 14.84 8.13
C ASP A 165 -6.41 14.43 9.51
N TYR A 166 -5.75 13.41 10.08
CA TYR A 166 -5.93 13.00 11.47
C TYR A 166 -4.84 13.58 12.39
N ILE A 167 -3.99 14.49 11.89
CA ILE A 167 -3.05 15.24 12.74
C ILE A 167 -3.81 16.40 13.38
N SER A 168 -4.42 17.24 12.54
CA SER A 168 -5.24 18.37 13.00
C SER A 168 -6.56 17.93 13.64
N HIS A 169 -7.12 16.78 13.18
CA HIS A 169 -8.37 16.20 13.68
C HIS A 169 -8.14 14.74 14.12
N PRO A 170 -7.53 14.51 15.30
CA PRO A 170 -7.22 13.16 15.79
C PRO A 170 -8.47 12.30 15.97
N LYS A 171 -8.34 10.99 15.76
CA LYS A 171 -9.42 10.05 16.07
C LYS A 171 -9.64 9.94 17.57
N PRO A 172 -10.84 9.51 18.04
CA PRO A 172 -11.14 9.36 19.48
C PRO A 172 -10.15 8.45 20.24
N ASN A 173 -9.50 7.51 19.54
CA ASN A 173 -8.47 6.63 20.12
C ASN A 173 -7.06 7.25 20.13
N GLY A 174 -6.92 8.55 19.86
CA GLY A 174 -5.65 9.27 19.83
C GLY A 174 -4.79 9.03 18.56
N TYR A 175 -5.32 8.33 17.56
CA TYR A 175 -4.59 8.08 16.31
C TYR A 175 -4.41 9.39 15.52
N ARG A 176 -3.15 9.67 15.14
CA ARG A 176 -2.75 10.87 14.39
C ARG A 176 -1.93 10.48 13.16
N SER A 177 -2.33 10.93 11.99
CA SER A 177 -1.62 10.73 10.73
C SER A 177 -2.24 11.57 9.62
N LEU A 178 -1.47 11.89 8.58
CA LEU A 178 -1.98 12.39 7.32
C LEU A 178 -2.02 11.24 6.31
N HIS A 179 -3.14 11.06 5.66
CA HIS A 179 -3.33 10.07 4.60
C HIS A 179 -3.59 10.77 3.28
N LEU A 180 -2.87 10.37 2.25
CA LEU A 180 -3.06 10.77 0.88
C LEU A 180 -3.45 9.55 0.03
#